data_b0f2fe3812bd88638c6c20a5894f3d46
#
_entry.id   b0f2fe3812bd88638c6c20a5894f3d46
#
_cell.length_a   1.000
_cell.length_b   1.000
_cell.length_c   1.000
_cell.angle_alpha   90.00
_cell.angle_beta   90.00
_cell.angle_gamma   90.00
#
_symmetry.space_group_name_H-M   'P 1'
#
loop_
_entity.id
_entity.type
_entity.pdbx_description
1 polymer ?
#
loop_
_entity_poly.entity_id
_entity_poly.type
_entity_poly.pdbx_seq_one_letter_code
_entity_poly.pdbx_strand_id
1 'polypeptide(L)'
;LPAAQRAALALAQARQTLSKQELPALAGQAPEGDLAHESATHKLSNRQWENLLRQNFISIRRVREWRDIHTQLHTVVAEHGWLDGTHRPPPGRSKAVAAPLGGSEDAQRGARGPVAAGYEALHKSLLAGLLGNVGCKLEGDDAQSGEYLGARGIKFHRHPGAHLSKKPGKWIVCAELVETTRLFGRGIAAIEPQWLEEVGGHLLKKQLRDPHWEKKAQDVVALERATLYGLLVYSGRRKSFGTVDPRAAREIFIREALVGGEWPDEWARRLPFLPANVQTIAKVEELEHKSRRQDVLVDEELIYAFYDSQVPPGISNGRDFERWWREASREQPNLLRLTREELMRHEAAGITSAAFPKMIRLGGVDCAASYLHEPGDARDGLTV
;
A
#
# COMPACT_ATOMS: atom_id res chain seq x y z
N LEU A 1 17.15 -13.04 -3.97
CA LEU A 1 18.39 -13.08 -3.18
C LEU A 1 18.10 -12.61 -1.76
N PRO A 2 18.62 -13.27 -0.69
CA PRO A 2 18.54 -12.78 0.68
C PRO A 2 19.08 -11.35 0.81
N ALA A 3 18.54 -10.57 1.76
CA ALA A 3 18.91 -9.15 1.93
C ALA A 3 20.44 -8.94 2.10
N ALA A 4 21.11 -9.84 2.80
CA ALA A 4 22.58 -9.83 2.96
C ALA A 4 23.33 -9.97 1.63
N GLN A 5 22.80 -10.77 0.70
CA GLN A 5 23.39 -10.95 -0.63
C GLN A 5 23.24 -9.71 -1.52
N ARG A 6 22.12 -9.00 -1.42
CA ARG A 6 21.92 -7.72 -2.13
C ARG A 6 22.82 -6.62 -1.58
N ALA A 7 23.00 -6.57 -0.26
CA ALA A 7 23.90 -5.62 0.40
C ALA A 7 25.36 -5.82 -0.02
N ALA A 8 25.82 -7.07 -0.06
CA ALA A 8 27.17 -7.41 -0.47
C ALA A 8 27.43 -7.07 -1.96
N LEU A 9 26.46 -7.32 -2.84
CA LEU A 9 26.56 -7.01 -4.26
C LEU A 9 26.67 -5.49 -4.51
N ALA A 10 25.88 -4.68 -3.79
CA ALA A 10 25.93 -3.24 -3.94
C ALA A 10 27.18 -2.61 -3.30
N LEU A 11 27.72 -3.18 -2.21
CA LEU A 11 29.03 -2.81 -1.67
C LEU A 11 30.17 -3.11 -2.66
N ALA A 12 30.10 -4.24 -3.37
CA ALA A 12 31.07 -4.58 -4.41
C ALA A 12 31.00 -3.64 -5.62
N GLN A 13 29.78 -3.24 -6.03
CA GLN A 13 29.56 -2.26 -7.09
C GLN A 13 30.02 -0.85 -6.68
N ALA A 14 29.73 -0.42 -5.45
CA ALA A 14 30.18 0.86 -4.91
C ALA A 14 31.70 0.98 -4.89
N ARG A 15 32.41 -0.11 -4.63
CA ARG A 15 33.88 -0.13 -4.63
C ARG A 15 34.52 0.12 -5.99
N GLN A 16 33.95 -0.44 -7.06
CA GLN A 16 34.48 -0.22 -8.41
C GLN A 16 34.42 1.25 -8.85
N THR A 17 33.50 2.01 -8.27
CA THR A 17 33.32 3.44 -8.54
C THR A 17 34.15 4.35 -7.63
N LEU A 18 34.28 3.98 -6.35
CA LEU A 18 35.07 4.78 -5.38
C LEU A 18 36.59 4.66 -5.60
N SER A 19 37.06 3.67 -6.36
CA SER A 19 38.50 3.43 -6.51
C SER A 19 39.23 4.42 -7.42
N LYS A 20 38.53 5.28 -8.16
CA LYS A 20 39.18 6.16 -9.16
C LYS A 20 38.85 7.65 -9.13
N GLN A 21 37.78 8.11 -8.48
CA GLN A 21 37.35 9.51 -8.64
C GLN A 21 37.04 10.32 -7.38
N GLU A 22 36.91 9.74 -6.19
CA GLU A 22 36.38 10.46 -5.01
C GLU A 22 37.32 10.59 -3.81
N LEU A 23 38.48 9.99 -3.81
CA LEU A 23 39.50 10.25 -2.77
C LEU A 23 40.02 11.71 -2.77
N PRO A 24 40.09 12.43 -3.89
CA PRO A 24 40.45 13.86 -3.90
C PRO A 24 39.33 14.79 -3.45
N ALA A 25 38.06 14.43 -3.61
CA ALA A 25 36.93 15.30 -3.28
C ALA A 25 36.62 15.39 -1.78
N LEU A 26 37.12 14.47 -0.97
CA LEU A 26 37.03 14.49 0.50
C LEU A 26 38.20 15.23 1.16
N ALA A 27 39.30 15.46 0.44
CA ALA A 27 40.40 16.34 0.86
C ALA A 27 40.18 17.71 0.21
N GLY A 28 39.53 18.64 0.91
CA GLY A 28 39.20 19.95 0.43
C GLY A 28 40.29 20.59 -0.45
N GLN A 29 39.84 21.06 -1.60
CA GLN A 29 40.49 22.02 -2.51
C GLN A 29 42.03 22.04 -2.49
N ALA A 30 42.65 21.22 -3.33
CA ALA A 30 44.00 21.47 -3.81
C ALA A 30 43.92 22.05 -5.23
N PRO A 31 44.81 22.99 -5.62
CA PRO A 31 44.76 23.69 -6.89
C PRO A 31 45.00 22.75 -8.07
N GLU A 32 44.39 23.09 -9.19
CA GLU A 32 44.60 22.47 -10.50
C GLU A 32 46.09 22.38 -10.85
N GLY A 33 46.55 21.16 -11.01
CA GLY A 33 47.90 20.88 -11.49
C GLY A 33 48.30 19.42 -11.29
N ASP A 34 48.40 18.71 -12.39
CA ASP A 34 49.08 17.46 -12.61
C ASP A 34 48.35 16.12 -12.33
N LEU A 35 47.95 15.53 -13.43
CA LEU A 35 47.63 14.12 -13.63
C LEU A 35 48.78 13.13 -13.29
N ALA A 36 49.90 13.60 -12.76
CA ALA A 36 51.06 12.80 -12.32
C ALA A 36 50.91 12.23 -10.92
N HIS A 37 49.89 12.65 -10.14
CA HIS A 37 49.71 12.20 -8.74
C HIS A 37 49.12 10.79 -8.55
N GLU A 38 48.36 10.26 -9.50
CA GLU A 38 47.75 8.94 -9.38
C GLU A 38 48.75 7.78 -9.42
N SER A 39 49.89 7.96 -10.08
CA SER A 39 50.96 6.95 -10.09
C SER A 39 51.89 7.00 -8.88
N ALA A 40 51.86 8.10 -8.11
CA ALA A 40 52.74 8.31 -6.96
C ALA A 40 52.26 7.56 -5.69
N THR A 41 50.96 7.33 -5.52
CA THR A 41 50.41 6.68 -4.32
C THR A 41 50.74 5.20 -4.24
N HIS A 42 50.97 4.53 -5.36
CA HIS A 42 51.35 3.12 -5.39
C HIS A 42 52.81 2.88 -4.97
N LYS A 43 53.63 3.90 -4.83
CA LYS A 43 55.05 3.80 -4.48
C LYS A 43 55.41 4.38 -3.11
N LEU A 44 54.42 4.82 -2.33
CA LEU A 44 54.69 5.36 -0.99
C LEU A 44 55.16 4.25 -0.03
N SER A 45 56.23 4.50 0.72
CA SER A 45 56.61 3.65 1.84
C SER A 45 55.52 3.68 2.93
N ASN A 46 55.42 2.65 3.75
CA ASN A 46 54.46 2.61 4.86
C ASN A 46 54.52 3.86 5.76
N ARG A 47 55.71 4.39 5.97
CA ARG A 47 55.93 5.60 6.78
C ARG A 47 55.40 6.86 6.09
N GLN A 48 55.57 6.98 4.79
CA GLN A 48 55.02 8.09 3.99
C GLN A 48 53.49 8.02 3.93
N TRP A 49 52.94 6.81 3.76
CA TRP A 49 51.52 6.57 3.80
C TRP A 49 50.90 6.94 5.16
N GLU A 50 51.53 6.53 6.27
CA GLU A 50 51.05 6.91 7.61
C GLU A 50 51.13 8.41 7.85
N ASN A 51 52.16 9.09 7.36
CA ASN A 51 52.28 10.54 7.45
C ASN A 51 51.19 11.24 6.61
N LEU A 52 50.89 10.77 5.42
CA LEU A 52 49.81 11.29 4.57
C LEU A 52 48.44 11.18 5.27
N LEU A 53 48.14 10.04 5.88
CA LEU A 53 46.93 9.83 6.64
C LEU A 53 46.84 10.80 7.82
N ARG A 54 47.92 11.00 8.57
CA ARG A 54 47.99 11.93 9.70
C ARG A 54 47.78 13.38 9.27
N GLN A 55 48.40 13.77 8.17
CA GLN A 55 48.24 15.14 7.61
C GLN A 55 46.79 15.41 7.20
N ASN A 56 46.07 14.40 6.78
CA ASN A 56 44.65 14.51 6.41
C ASN A 56 43.68 14.17 7.55
N PHE A 57 44.17 14.11 8.81
CA PHE A 57 43.39 13.78 10.00
C PHE A 57 42.68 12.42 9.94
N ILE A 58 43.21 11.48 9.17
CA ILE A 58 42.63 10.15 9.00
C ILE A 58 43.34 9.20 10.01
N SER A 59 42.54 8.48 10.80
CA SER A 59 43.04 7.52 11.76
C SER A 59 43.62 6.27 11.07
N ILE A 60 44.90 6.01 11.24
CA ILE A 60 45.60 4.85 10.70
C ILE A 60 44.95 3.52 11.18
N ARG A 61 44.54 3.50 12.45
CA ARG A 61 43.85 2.33 13.03
C ARG A 61 42.54 2.05 12.31
N ARG A 62 41.72 3.10 12.06
CA ARG A 62 40.44 2.96 11.35
C ARG A 62 40.63 2.52 9.90
N VAL A 63 41.67 2.99 9.23
CA VAL A 63 41.98 2.55 7.86
C VAL A 63 42.39 1.05 7.84
N ARG A 64 43.15 0.58 8.84
CA ARG A 64 43.47 -0.85 8.95
C ARG A 64 42.22 -1.69 9.21
N GLU A 65 41.43 -1.35 10.21
CA GLU A 65 40.16 -2.00 10.51
C GLU A 65 39.27 -2.05 9.26
N TRP A 66 39.19 -0.94 8.56
CA TRP A 66 38.39 -0.86 7.32
C TRP A 66 38.91 -1.80 6.22
N ARG A 67 40.23 -1.88 6.03
CA ARG A 67 40.87 -2.81 5.09
C ARG A 67 40.57 -4.26 5.42
N ASP A 68 40.64 -4.61 6.69
CA ASP A 68 40.40 -5.97 7.16
C ASP A 68 38.95 -6.38 6.90
N ILE A 69 37.99 -5.55 7.29
CA ILE A 69 36.57 -5.76 7.02
C ILE A 69 36.29 -5.85 5.51
N HIS A 70 36.90 -4.93 4.74
CA HIS A 70 36.76 -4.96 3.29
C HIS A 70 37.29 -6.27 2.68
N THR A 71 38.45 -6.76 3.13
CA THR A 71 39.02 -8.01 2.64
C THR A 71 38.13 -9.20 2.98
N GLN A 72 37.59 -9.25 4.21
CA GLN A 72 36.65 -10.29 4.62
C GLN A 72 35.38 -10.26 3.74
N LEU A 73 34.77 -9.10 3.56
CA LEU A 73 33.59 -8.96 2.70
C LEU A 73 33.90 -9.36 1.25
N HIS A 74 35.04 -8.94 0.73
CA HIS A 74 35.46 -9.28 -0.62
C HIS A 74 35.64 -10.79 -0.79
N THR A 75 36.23 -11.47 0.19
CA THR A 75 36.37 -12.95 0.17
C THR A 75 35.01 -13.62 0.12
N VAL A 76 34.07 -13.22 1.01
CA VAL A 76 32.71 -13.77 1.02
C VAL A 76 32.00 -13.56 -0.31
N VAL A 77 32.11 -12.36 -0.91
CA VAL A 77 31.49 -12.04 -2.18
C VAL A 77 32.10 -12.82 -3.33
N ALA A 78 33.44 -13.02 -3.30
CA ALA A 78 34.18 -13.84 -4.29
C ALA A 78 33.81 -15.32 -4.21
N GLU A 79 33.78 -15.89 -3.00
CA GLU A 79 33.38 -17.29 -2.77
C GLU A 79 31.96 -17.60 -3.26
N HIS A 80 31.08 -16.61 -3.20
CA HIS A 80 29.70 -16.75 -3.72
C HIS A 80 29.56 -16.42 -5.22
N GLY A 81 30.66 -16.14 -5.92
CA GLY A 81 30.65 -15.82 -7.35
C GLY A 81 29.94 -14.49 -7.70
N TRP A 82 29.81 -13.56 -6.74
CA TRP A 82 29.08 -12.31 -6.96
C TRP A 82 29.94 -11.19 -7.54
N LEU A 83 31.24 -11.38 -7.67
CA LEU A 83 32.18 -10.42 -8.29
C LEU A 83 32.14 -10.47 -9.81
N ASP A 84 31.80 -11.62 -10.37
CA ASP A 84 31.74 -11.80 -11.80
C ASP A 84 30.39 -11.24 -12.31
N GLY A 85 30.43 -10.22 -13.17
CA GLY A 85 29.25 -9.56 -13.72
C GLY A 85 28.32 -10.44 -14.59
N THR A 86 28.46 -11.77 -14.50
CA THR A 86 27.67 -12.77 -15.22
C THR A 86 26.38 -13.17 -14.47
N HIS A 87 26.20 -12.77 -13.22
CA HIS A 87 24.93 -13.02 -12.51
C HIS A 87 23.82 -12.06 -12.99
N ARG A 88 23.27 -12.37 -14.15
CA ARG A 88 21.99 -11.83 -14.61
C ARG A 88 20.92 -12.39 -13.67
N PRO A 89 20.17 -11.57 -12.93
CA PRO A 89 19.05 -12.07 -12.15
C PRO A 89 18.07 -12.78 -13.10
N PRO A 90 17.42 -13.87 -12.67
CA PRO A 90 16.40 -14.52 -13.48
C PRO A 90 15.34 -13.47 -13.84
N PRO A 91 14.81 -13.47 -15.07
CA PRO A 91 13.85 -12.49 -15.53
C PRO A 91 12.59 -12.62 -14.67
N GLY A 92 12.45 -11.71 -13.69
CA GLY A 92 11.19 -11.50 -13.00
C GLY A 92 10.16 -11.05 -14.03
N ARG A 93 8.99 -11.67 -14.05
CA ARG A 93 7.86 -11.31 -14.93
C ARG A 93 7.51 -9.83 -14.75
N SER A 94 8.18 -8.98 -15.48
CA SER A 94 7.76 -7.61 -15.73
C SER A 94 6.86 -7.65 -16.96
N LYS A 95 5.58 -7.33 -16.78
CA LYS A 95 4.67 -7.08 -17.91
C LYS A 95 5.21 -5.90 -18.70
N ALA A 96 5.76 -6.18 -19.87
CA ALA A 96 6.13 -5.17 -20.83
C ALA A 96 4.87 -4.44 -21.32
N VAL A 97 4.77 -3.16 -21.01
CA VAL A 97 3.91 -2.23 -21.73
C VAL A 97 4.63 -1.90 -23.04
N ALA A 98 4.01 -2.26 -24.13
CA ALA A 98 4.52 -2.00 -25.46
C ALA A 98 4.62 -0.49 -25.71
N ALA A 99 5.81 -0.01 -26.06
CA ALA A 99 6.02 1.30 -26.66
C ALA A 99 6.24 1.17 -28.16
N PRO A 100 5.85 2.16 -28.98
CA PRO A 100 5.76 2.03 -30.42
C PRO A 100 7.12 2.08 -31.13
N LEU A 101 7.19 1.33 -32.23
CA LEU A 101 8.29 1.28 -33.17
C LEU A 101 8.52 2.64 -33.85
N GLY A 102 9.76 3.08 -33.93
CA GLY A 102 10.17 4.12 -34.86
C GLY A 102 11.57 4.67 -34.59
N GLY A 103 12.51 4.40 -35.48
CA GLY A 103 13.75 5.16 -35.61
C GLY A 103 15.04 4.38 -35.38
N SER A 104 15.60 3.95 -36.49
CA SER A 104 16.98 3.49 -36.66
C SER A 104 17.98 4.58 -36.29
N GLU A 105 19.01 4.24 -35.49
CA GLU A 105 20.36 4.75 -35.72
C GLU A 105 21.40 3.83 -35.08
N ASP A 106 22.36 3.49 -35.91
CA ASP A 106 23.46 2.57 -35.69
C ASP A 106 24.52 3.04 -34.68
N ALA A 107 25.12 2.03 -34.06
CA ALA A 107 26.53 1.96 -33.71
C ALA A 107 27.12 3.03 -32.79
N GLN A 108 27.12 2.74 -31.49
CA GLN A 108 28.34 2.95 -30.67
C GLN A 108 28.31 1.97 -29.47
N ARG A 109 28.76 0.74 -29.68
CA ARG A 109 29.22 -0.13 -28.61
C ARG A 109 30.57 0.39 -28.07
N GLY A 110 30.50 1.51 -27.35
CA GLY A 110 31.57 1.94 -26.47
C GLY A 110 31.52 1.13 -25.18
N ALA A 111 32.64 0.59 -24.77
CA ALA A 111 32.83 -0.09 -23.48
C ALA A 111 32.24 0.77 -22.37
N ARG A 112 31.09 0.36 -21.79
CA ARG A 112 30.53 1.00 -20.60
C ARG A 112 31.50 0.70 -19.47
N GLY A 113 32.23 1.73 -19.04
CA GLY A 113 32.99 1.71 -17.78
C GLY A 113 32.04 1.37 -16.61
N PRO A 114 32.58 0.97 -15.46
CA PRO A 114 31.78 0.62 -14.29
C PRO A 114 30.77 1.73 -13.99
N VAL A 115 29.46 1.40 -14.08
CA VAL A 115 28.39 2.34 -13.77
C VAL A 115 28.47 2.66 -12.29
N ALA A 116 28.64 3.94 -11.95
CA ALA A 116 28.61 4.39 -10.57
C ALA A 116 27.32 3.88 -9.91
N ALA A 117 27.44 3.18 -8.78
CA ALA A 117 26.28 2.78 -8.02
C ALA A 117 25.51 4.04 -7.63
N GLY A 118 24.27 4.17 -8.10
CA GLY A 118 23.44 5.31 -7.79
C GLY A 118 23.21 5.43 -6.29
N TYR A 119 22.89 6.62 -5.83
CA TYR A 119 22.56 6.92 -4.42
C TYR A 119 21.60 5.90 -3.82
N GLU A 120 20.56 5.54 -4.55
CA GLU A 120 19.55 4.57 -4.13
C GLU A 120 20.13 3.18 -3.88
N ALA A 121 20.91 2.64 -4.81
CA ALA A 121 21.49 1.30 -4.69
C ALA A 121 22.43 1.20 -3.50
N LEU A 122 23.28 2.22 -3.30
CA LEU A 122 24.19 2.29 -2.16
C LEU A 122 23.41 2.32 -0.84
N HIS A 123 22.43 3.22 -0.73
CA HIS A 123 21.73 3.41 0.54
C HIS A 123 20.74 2.28 0.85
N LYS A 124 20.13 1.65 -0.15
CA LYS A 124 19.35 0.39 0.06
C LYS A 124 20.22 -0.73 0.61
N SER A 125 21.47 -0.81 0.17
CA SER A 125 22.42 -1.83 0.66
C SER A 125 22.83 -1.57 2.10
N LEU A 126 23.15 -0.32 2.43
CA LEU A 126 23.45 0.08 3.81
C LEU A 126 22.22 -0.11 4.72
N LEU A 127 21.05 0.24 4.22
CA LEU A 127 19.79 0.11 4.94
C LEU A 127 19.49 -1.34 5.36
N ALA A 128 19.92 -2.33 4.58
CA ALA A 128 19.74 -3.75 4.93
C ALA A 128 20.35 -4.11 6.30
N GLY A 129 21.46 -3.45 6.68
CA GLY A 129 22.11 -3.62 7.99
C GLY A 129 21.66 -2.60 9.05
N LEU A 130 20.93 -1.55 8.65
CA LEU A 130 20.63 -0.39 9.50
C LEU A 130 19.13 -0.14 9.67
N LEU A 131 18.29 -1.14 9.45
CA LEU A 131 16.83 -1.01 9.59
C LEU A 131 16.39 -0.57 11.00
N GLY A 132 17.20 -0.84 12.03
CA GLY A 132 16.97 -0.37 13.40
C GLY A 132 17.35 1.10 13.63
N ASN A 133 18.10 1.72 12.71
CA ASN A 133 18.62 3.09 12.82
C ASN A 133 17.87 4.07 11.92
N VAL A 134 16.66 3.71 11.51
CA VAL A 134 15.78 4.56 10.69
C VAL A 134 15.02 5.53 11.59
N GLY A 135 14.80 6.74 11.10
CA GLY A 135 13.95 7.75 11.73
C GLY A 135 13.00 8.43 10.76
N CYS A 136 11.81 8.73 11.26
CA CYS A 136 10.81 9.54 10.57
C CYS A 136 10.65 10.87 11.30
N LYS A 137 10.71 11.99 10.58
CA LYS A 137 10.52 13.32 11.15
C LYS A 137 9.13 13.43 11.73
N LEU A 138 9.02 13.90 12.97
CA LEU A 138 7.74 14.20 13.61
C LEU A 138 7.08 15.40 12.92
N GLU A 139 5.76 15.31 12.73
CA GLU A 139 4.91 16.37 12.17
C GLU A 139 4.15 17.05 13.34
N GLY A 140 3.83 18.34 13.20
CA GLY A 140 3.12 19.12 14.22
C GLY A 140 4.02 20.11 14.96
N ASP A 141 3.66 20.49 16.16
CA ASP A 141 4.42 21.43 17.00
C ASP A 141 5.84 20.95 17.30
N ASP A 142 6.04 19.64 17.36
CA ASP A 142 7.35 19.00 17.48
C ASP A 142 8.20 19.11 16.20
N ALA A 143 7.63 19.48 15.06
CA ALA A 143 8.35 19.61 13.78
C ALA A 143 9.43 20.68 13.80
N GLN A 144 9.29 21.70 14.68
CA GLN A 144 10.28 22.77 14.83
C GLN A 144 11.53 22.29 15.60
N SER A 145 11.40 21.27 16.41
CA SER A 145 12.50 20.72 17.22
C SER A 145 13.58 20.02 16.39
N GLY A 146 13.30 19.65 15.12
CA GLY A 146 14.19 18.85 14.31
C GLY A 146 14.35 17.41 14.80
N GLU A 147 13.40 16.92 15.57
CA GLU A 147 13.36 15.60 16.18
C GLU A 147 12.83 14.55 15.22
N TYR A 148 13.39 13.36 15.29
CA TYR A 148 12.99 12.18 14.55
C TYR A 148 12.51 11.09 15.49
N LEU A 149 11.40 10.45 15.15
CA LEU A 149 10.96 9.22 15.79
C LEU A 149 11.71 8.05 15.14
N GLY A 150 12.49 7.33 15.91
CA GLY A 150 13.22 6.15 15.50
C GLY A 150 12.51 4.85 15.87
N ALA A 151 13.17 3.74 15.56
CA ALA A 151 12.74 2.40 15.92
C ALA A 151 12.42 2.30 17.42
N ARG A 152 11.39 1.52 17.79
CA ARG A 152 10.96 1.27 19.18
C ARG A 152 10.56 2.53 19.96
N GLY A 153 10.15 3.59 19.24
CA GLY A 153 9.72 4.85 19.85
C GLY A 153 10.87 5.74 20.35
N ILE A 154 12.11 5.44 20.04
CA ILE A 154 13.27 6.24 20.41
C ILE A 154 13.23 7.55 19.64
N LYS A 155 13.28 8.68 20.35
CA LYS A 155 13.39 9.99 19.73
C LYS A 155 14.85 10.43 19.68
N PHE A 156 15.28 10.98 18.55
CA PHE A 156 16.65 11.45 18.38
C PHE A 156 16.70 12.69 17.48
N HIS A 157 17.78 13.45 17.60
CA HIS A 157 18.05 14.62 16.78
C HIS A 157 19.14 14.32 15.73
N ARG A 158 19.16 15.09 14.66
CA ARG A 158 20.31 15.07 13.76
C ARG A 158 21.52 15.70 14.44
N HIS A 159 22.68 15.08 14.29
CA HIS A 159 23.92 15.68 14.76
C HIS A 159 24.16 17.03 14.09
N PRO A 160 24.57 18.09 14.81
CA PRO A 160 24.79 19.43 14.23
C PRO A 160 25.75 19.47 13.04
N GLY A 161 26.77 18.59 13.04
CA GLY A 161 27.72 18.42 11.92
C GLY A 161 27.25 17.47 10.82
N ALA A 162 25.98 17.10 10.74
CA ALA A 162 25.50 16.22 9.69
C ALA A 162 25.40 16.92 8.34
N HIS A 163 25.78 16.24 7.27
CA HIS A 163 25.80 16.78 5.90
C HIS A 163 24.42 17.26 5.41
N LEU A 164 23.33 16.61 5.79
CA LEU A 164 21.94 16.96 5.44
C LEU A 164 21.34 18.10 6.29
N SER A 165 22.14 19.03 6.79
CA SER A 165 21.65 20.08 7.69
C SER A 165 20.60 21.02 7.08
N LYS A 166 20.67 21.31 5.76
CA LYS A 166 19.79 22.27 5.08
C LYS A 166 18.46 21.68 4.59
N LYS A 167 18.43 20.44 4.16
CA LYS A 167 17.22 19.75 3.67
C LYS A 167 17.16 18.32 4.22
N PRO A 168 16.81 18.17 5.49
CA PRO A 168 16.63 16.85 6.04
C PRO A 168 15.42 16.20 5.38
N GLY A 169 15.57 14.98 4.92
CA GLY A 169 14.44 14.18 4.45
C GLY A 169 13.42 13.93 5.57
N LYS A 170 12.19 13.61 5.20
CA LYS A 170 11.18 13.13 6.15
C LYS A 170 11.63 11.80 6.77
N TRP A 171 12.24 10.94 5.96
CA TRP A 171 12.81 9.67 6.39
C TRP A 171 14.33 9.70 6.25
N ILE A 172 15.01 9.25 7.28
CA ILE A 172 16.47 9.16 7.31
C ILE A 172 16.91 7.82 7.87
N VAL A 173 18.10 7.40 7.47
CA VAL A 173 18.85 6.32 8.12
C VAL A 173 20.12 6.91 8.74
N CYS A 174 20.49 6.44 9.92
CA CYS A 174 21.70 6.84 10.63
C CYS A 174 22.71 5.70 10.62
N ALA A 175 23.99 6.01 10.44
CA ALA A 175 25.06 5.02 10.62
C ALA A 175 25.17 4.61 12.09
N GLU A 176 25.03 5.57 13.00
CA GLU A 176 25.09 5.33 14.45
C GLU A 176 24.18 6.32 15.21
N LEU A 177 23.70 5.89 16.37
CA LEU A 177 23.05 6.73 17.36
C LEU A 177 24.02 6.94 18.52
N VAL A 178 24.30 8.21 18.85
CA VAL A 178 25.27 8.60 19.88
C VAL A 178 24.59 9.46 20.93
N GLU A 179 24.65 9.06 22.16
CA GLU A 179 24.15 9.80 23.30
C GLU A 179 25.23 10.75 23.82
N THR A 180 24.87 12.03 23.95
CA THR A 180 25.70 13.06 24.58
C THR A 180 24.82 13.83 25.56
N THR A 181 24.51 15.10 25.32
CA THR A 181 23.46 15.84 26.01
C THR A 181 22.05 15.43 25.57
N ARG A 182 21.96 14.93 24.35
CA ARG A 182 20.78 14.34 23.72
C ARG A 182 21.22 13.19 22.85
N LEU A 183 20.28 12.38 22.40
CA LEU A 183 20.55 11.32 21.43
C LEU A 183 20.63 11.93 20.02
N PHE A 184 21.74 11.71 19.34
CA PHE A 184 22.01 12.21 18.00
C PHE A 184 22.26 11.09 16.99
N GLY A 185 21.67 11.21 15.81
CA GLY A 185 22.01 10.39 14.66
C GLY A 185 23.20 10.99 13.89
N ARG A 186 24.25 10.18 13.71
CA ARG A 186 25.42 10.52 12.90
C ARG A 186 25.45 9.73 11.61
N GLY A 187 26.16 10.24 10.58
CA GLY A 187 26.24 9.60 9.27
C GLY A 187 24.84 9.39 8.69
N ILE A 188 24.07 10.49 8.57
CA ILE A 188 22.67 10.42 8.13
C ILE A 188 22.55 10.47 6.62
N ALA A 189 21.61 9.70 6.08
CA ALA A 189 21.20 9.74 4.69
C ALA A 189 19.67 9.82 4.59
N ALA A 190 19.17 10.57 3.60
CA ALA A 190 17.73 10.59 3.29
C ALA A 190 17.36 9.29 2.58
N ILE A 191 16.22 8.72 2.96
CA ILE A 191 15.69 7.49 2.37
C ILE A 191 14.23 7.67 2.01
N GLU A 192 13.73 6.80 1.14
CA GLU A 192 12.31 6.74 0.81
C GLU A 192 11.64 5.59 1.59
N PRO A 193 10.38 5.77 2.07
CA PRO A 193 9.69 4.72 2.82
C PRO A 193 9.50 3.43 2.03
N GLN A 194 9.44 3.50 0.69
CA GLN A 194 9.36 2.34 -0.20
C GLN A 194 10.58 1.42 -0.07
N TRP A 195 11.77 1.99 0.19
CA TRP A 195 12.99 1.21 0.39
C TRP A 195 12.93 0.34 1.65
N LEU A 196 12.18 0.80 2.68
CA LEU A 196 11.95 0.01 3.88
C LEU A 196 11.12 -1.25 3.58
N GLU A 197 10.20 -1.16 2.64
CA GLU A 197 9.41 -2.31 2.21
C GLU A 197 10.25 -3.28 1.35
N GLU A 198 11.04 -2.75 0.42
CA GLU A 198 11.88 -3.58 -0.46
C GLU A 198 12.99 -4.31 0.31
N VAL A 199 13.63 -3.63 1.24
CA VAL A 199 14.78 -4.16 1.98
C VAL A 199 14.34 -4.91 3.23
N GLY A 200 13.38 -4.35 3.98
CA GLY A 200 12.92 -4.83 5.28
C GLY A 200 11.55 -5.51 5.26
N GLY A 201 11.02 -5.87 4.09
CA GLY A 201 9.65 -6.39 3.96
C GLY A 201 9.31 -7.57 4.86
N HIS A 202 10.30 -8.42 5.16
CA HIS A 202 10.18 -9.56 6.07
C HIS A 202 10.05 -9.16 7.56
N LEU A 203 10.41 -7.93 7.90
CA LEU A 203 10.33 -7.36 9.26
C LEU A 203 9.10 -6.45 9.43
N LEU A 204 8.40 -6.11 8.35
CA LEU A 204 7.21 -5.30 8.40
C LEU A 204 6.06 -6.07 9.04
N LYS A 205 5.48 -5.49 10.08
CA LYS A 205 4.21 -5.95 10.65
C LYS A 205 3.08 -5.30 9.85
N LYS A 206 2.45 -6.11 8.98
CA LYS A 206 1.31 -5.70 8.16
C LYS A 206 0.01 -6.04 8.88
N GLN A 207 -0.94 -5.11 8.88
CA GLN A 207 -2.26 -5.26 9.44
C GLN A 207 -3.29 -4.75 8.45
N LEU A 208 -4.36 -5.51 8.27
CA LEU A 208 -5.52 -5.09 7.51
C LEU A 208 -6.57 -4.55 8.46
N ARG A 209 -7.21 -3.45 8.08
CA ARG A 209 -8.25 -2.75 8.84
C ARG A 209 -9.41 -2.41 7.94
N ASP A 210 -10.57 -2.27 8.55
CA ASP A 210 -11.80 -1.77 7.93
C ASP A 210 -12.12 -2.49 6.60
N PRO A 211 -12.27 -3.83 6.60
CA PRO A 211 -12.71 -4.52 5.41
C PRO A 211 -14.14 -4.08 5.07
N HIS A 212 -14.34 -3.58 3.85
CA HIS A 212 -15.62 -3.05 3.36
C HIS A 212 -15.74 -3.25 1.85
N TRP A 213 -16.96 -3.18 1.35
CA TRP A 213 -17.23 -3.16 -0.08
C TRP A 213 -16.87 -1.80 -0.69
N GLU A 214 -16.02 -1.77 -1.67
CA GLU A 214 -15.74 -0.56 -2.43
C GLU A 214 -16.48 -0.56 -3.76
N LYS A 215 -17.56 0.21 -3.83
CA LYS A 215 -18.44 0.35 -5.00
C LYS A 215 -17.67 0.58 -6.31
N LYS A 216 -16.66 1.45 -6.31
CA LYS A 216 -15.86 1.78 -7.50
C LYS A 216 -14.92 0.66 -7.93
N ALA A 217 -14.32 -0.02 -6.98
CA ALA A 217 -13.41 -1.13 -7.25
C ALA A 217 -14.18 -2.42 -7.54
N GLN A 218 -15.44 -2.50 -7.11
CA GLN A 218 -16.28 -3.71 -7.18
C GLN A 218 -15.60 -4.90 -6.49
N ASP A 219 -14.97 -4.61 -5.37
CA ASP A 219 -14.21 -5.58 -4.60
C ASP A 219 -14.34 -5.27 -3.10
N VAL A 220 -14.26 -6.30 -2.29
CA VAL A 220 -14.10 -6.12 -0.85
C VAL A 220 -12.65 -5.80 -0.58
N VAL A 221 -12.40 -4.58 -0.16
CA VAL A 221 -11.07 -4.06 0.12
C VAL A 221 -10.85 -3.87 1.61
N ALA A 222 -9.62 -4.03 2.05
CA ALA A 222 -9.18 -3.64 3.37
C ALA A 222 -8.01 -2.68 3.28
N LEU A 223 -7.87 -1.81 4.27
CA LEU A 223 -6.80 -0.83 4.35
C LEU A 223 -5.58 -1.45 5.03
N GLU A 224 -4.53 -1.69 4.25
CA GLU A 224 -3.27 -2.21 4.77
C GLU A 224 -2.46 -1.09 5.43
N ARG A 225 -2.01 -1.37 6.64
CA ARG A 225 -1.06 -0.57 7.40
C ARG A 225 0.18 -1.41 7.67
N ALA A 226 1.37 -0.83 7.49
CA ALA A 226 2.62 -1.51 7.79
C ALA A 226 3.47 -0.71 8.76
N THR A 227 4.06 -1.40 9.72
CA THR A 227 4.99 -0.82 10.70
C THR A 227 6.30 -1.57 10.73
N LEU A 228 7.42 -0.83 10.87
CA LEU A 228 8.75 -1.37 11.07
C LEU A 228 9.23 -0.95 12.46
N TYR A 229 9.43 -1.90 13.36
CA TYR A 229 9.81 -1.65 14.76
C TYR A 229 8.98 -0.55 15.46
N GLY A 230 7.68 -0.47 15.13
CA GLY A 230 6.77 0.55 15.67
C GLY A 230 6.66 1.82 14.84
N LEU A 231 7.56 2.07 13.90
CA LEU A 231 7.45 3.18 12.95
C LEU A 231 6.39 2.87 11.89
N LEU A 232 5.47 3.81 11.68
CA LEU A 232 4.47 3.70 10.62
C LEU A 232 5.11 3.99 9.26
N VAL A 233 5.31 2.94 8.46
CA VAL A 233 5.91 3.05 7.12
C VAL A 233 4.89 3.54 6.10
N TYR A 234 3.71 2.93 6.09
CA TYR A 234 2.56 3.36 5.30
C TYR A 234 1.24 2.96 5.97
N SER A 235 0.16 3.62 5.58
CA SER A 235 -1.19 3.34 6.01
C SER A 235 -2.18 3.65 4.89
N GLY A 236 -3.33 2.99 4.90
CA GLY A 236 -4.41 3.24 3.94
C GLY A 236 -4.17 2.67 2.54
N ARG A 237 -3.23 1.73 2.39
CA ARG A 237 -3.03 1.04 1.11
C ARG A 237 -4.17 0.04 0.90
N ARG A 238 -4.93 0.21 -0.17
CA ARG A 238 -6.00 -0.71 -0.52
C ARG A 238 -5.47 -2.07 -0.93
N LYS A 239 -6.08 -3.12 -0.38
CA LYS A 239 -5.76 -4.51 -0.72
C LYS A 239 -7.04 -5.31 -0.82
N SER A 240 -7.18 -6.14 -1.86
CA SER A 240 -8.30 -7.06 -1.99
C SER A 240 -8.34 -8.00 -0.78
N PHE A 241 -9.45 -7.96 -0.04
CA PHE A 241 -9.61 -8.73 1.18
C PHE A 241 -9.97 -10.18 0.90
N GLY A 242 -10.59 -10.46 -0.24
CA GLY A 242 -10.94 -11.82 -0.68
C GLY A 242 -9.75 -12.78 -0.80
N THR A 243 -8.53 -12.26 -0.99
CA THR A 243 -7.31 -13.08 -1.03
C THR A 243 -6.77 -13.44 0.36
N VAL A 244 -7.24 -12.76 1.41
CA VAL A 244 -6.76 -12.91 2.80
C VAL A 244 -7.76 -13.71 3.63
N ASP A 245 -9.01 -13.31 3.61
CA ASP A 245 -10.12 -14.02 4.24
C ASP A 245 -11.31 -14.09 3.27
N PRO A 246 -11.38 -15.15 2.44
CA PRO A 246 -12.46 -15.31 1.46
C PRO A 246 -13.85 -15.41 2.08
N ARG A 247 -13.94 -15.98 3.31
CA ARG A 247 -15.22 -16.15 4.00
C ARG A 247 -15.77 -14.82 4.49
N ALA A 248 -14.98 -14.06 5.22
CA ALA A 248 -15.40 -12.74 5.69
C ALA A 248 -15.62 -11.76 4.51
N ALA A 249 -14.81 -11.83 3.47
CA ALA A 249 -15.00 -11.03 2.26
C ALA A 249 -16.33 -11.34 1.57
N ARG A 250 -16.72 -12.61 1.49
CA ARG A 250 -18.02 -13.02 0.92
C ARG A 250 -19.19 -12.50 1.74
N GLU A 251 -19.09 -12.56 3.07
CA GLU A 251 -20.12 -12.03 3.95
C GLU A 251 -20.32 -10.52 3.73
N ILE A 252 -19.23 -9.75 3.71
CA ILE A 252 -19.25 -8.29 3.44
C ILE A 252 -19.83 -8.02 2.04
N PHE A 253 -19.40 -8.77 1.03
CA PHE A 253 -19.93 -8.65 -0.32
C PHE A 253 -21.46 -8.84 -0.36
N ILE A 254 -21.98 -9.85 0.27
CA ILE A 254 -23.42 -10.10 0.28
C ILE A 254 -24.15 -8.99 1.05
N ARG A 255 -23.68 -8.61 2.25
CA ARG A 255 -24.32 -7.58 3.07
C ARG A 255 -24.30 -6.21 2.41
N GLU A 256 -23.16 -5.75 1.96
CA GLU A 256 -23.02 -4.37 1.48
C GLU A 256 -23.37 -4.23 -0.01
N ALA A 257 -22.94 -5.17 -0.85
CA ALA A 257 -23.22 -5.07 -2.27
C ALA A 257 -24.61 -5.57 -2.64
N LEU A 258 -25.07 -6.74 -2.15
CA LEU A 258 -26.33 -7.33 -2.58
C LEU A 258 -27.51 -6.88 -1.72
N VAL A 259 -27.39 -6.92 -0.40
CA VAL A 259 -28.45 -6.45 0.51
C VAL A 259 -28.50 -4.92 0.52
N GLY A 260 -27.37 -4.24 0.73
CA GLY A 260 -27.27 -2.79 0.73
C GLY A 260 -27.40 -2.14 -0.65
N GLY A 261 -27.32 -2.91 -1.72
CA GLY A 261 -27.49 -2.43 -3.09
C GLY A 261 -26.42 -1.46 -3.57
N GLU A 262 -25.24 -1.48 -2.97
CA GLU A 262 -24.15 -0.54 -3.26
C GLU A 262 -23.38 -0.88 -4.55
N TRP A 263 -24.03 -0.68 -5.69
CA TRP A 263 -23.45 -0.90 -7.01
C TRP A 263 -23.31 0.39 -7.81
N PRO A 264 -22.33 0.49 -8.75
CA PRO A 264 -22.35 1.58 -9.74
C PRO A 264 -23.58 1.49 -10.63
N ASP A 265 -24.14 2.64 -11.04
CA ASP A 265 -25.38 2.70 -11.81
C ASP A 265 -25.34 1.95 -13.16
N GLU A 266 -24.16 1.85 -13.74
CA GLU A 266 -23.92 1.07 -14.98
C GLU A 266 -24.20 -0.43 -14.82
N TRP A 267 -24.14 -0.95 -13.58
CA TRP A 267 -24.38 -2.35 -13.29
C TRP A 267 -25.85 -2.74 -13.29
N ALA A 268 -26.77 -1.77 -13.14
CA ALA A 268 -28.20 -2.00 -13.25
C ALA A 268 -28.60 -2.66 -14.59
N ARG A 269 -27.85 -2.36 -15.68
CA ARG A 269 -28.07 -2.98 -16.99
C ARG A 269 -27.51 -4.39 -17.11
N ARG A 270 -26.42 -4.68 -16.38
CA ARG A 270 -25.75 -6.00 -16.40
C ARG A 270 -26.40 -6.99 -15.45
N LEU A 271 -26.97 -6.48 -14.36
CA LEU A 271 -27.61 -7.24 -13.29
C LEU A 271 -29.04 -6.76 -13.08
N PRO A 272 -29.99 -7.12 -13.97
CA PRO A 272 -31.36 -6.57 -13.96
C PRO A 272 -32.18 -6.95 -12.71
N PHE A 273 -31.76 -7.94 -11.93
CA PHE A 273 -32.39 -8.25 -10.66
C PHE A 273 -32.17 -7.15 -9.61
N LEU A 274 -31.04 -6.42 -9.63
CA LEU A 274 -30.74 -5.36 -8.67
C LEU A 274 -31.82 -4.26 -8.66
N PRO A 275 -32.12 -3.56 -9.78
CA PRO A 275 -33.18 -2.55 -9.78
C PRO A 275 -34.57 -3.15 -9.53
N ALA A 276 -34.79 -4.40 -9.93
CA ALA A 276 -36.07 -5.09 -9.67
C ALA A 276 -36.27 -5.33 -8.17
N ASN A 277 -35.22 -5.75 -7.45
CA ASN A 277 -35.27 -5.98 -6.01
C ASN A 277 -35.46 -4.66 -5.23
N VAL A 278 -34.74 -3.59 -5.61
CA VAL A 278 -34.94 -2.25 -5.03
C VAL A 278 -36.38 -1.80 -5.16
N GLN A 279 -37.00 -1.99 -6.33
CA GLN A 279 -38.41 -1.64 -6.52
C GLN A 279 -39.36 -2.51 -5.69
N THR A 280 -39.02 -3.79 -5.51
CA THR A 280 -39.84 -4.70 -4.70
C THR A 280 -39.75 -4.34 -3.22
N ILE A 281 -38.55 -4.06 -2.71
CA ILE A 281 -38.32 -3.59 -1.33
C ILE A 281 -39.11 -2.28 -1.10
N ALA A 282 -38.93 -1.27 -1.96
CA ALA A 282 -39.61 0.01 -1.83
C ALA A 282 -41.15 -0.12 -1.80
N LYS A 283 -41.72 -1.09 -2.55
CA LYS A 283 -43.18 -1.34 -2.50
C LYS A 283 -43.61 -1.96 -1.17
N VAL A 284 -42.78 -2.79 -0.55
CA VAL A 284 -43.07 -3.37 0.76
C VAL A 284 -42.94 -2.32 1.85
N GLU A 285 -41.93 -1.46 1.80
CA GLU A 285 -41.78 -0.30 2.70
C GLU A 285 -42.96 0.65 2.60
N GLU A 286 -43.44 0.95 1.38
CA GLU A 286 -44.63 1.76 1.19
C GLU A 286 -45.88 1.14 1.86
N LEU A 287 -45.97 -0.20 1.89
CA LEU A 287 -47.06 -0.90 2.58
C LEU A 287 -46.90 -0.83 4.11
N GLU A 288 -45.69 -0.88 4.64
CA GLU A 288 -45.44 -0.63 6.07
C GLU A 288 -45.95 0.73 6.50
N HIS A 289 -45.54 1.77 5.77
CA HIS A 289 -45.99 3.13 6.03
C HIS A 289 -47.53 3.26 5.99
N LYS A 290 -48.19 2.68 4.98
CA LYS A 290 -49.66 2.73 4.85
C LYS A 290 -50.39 1.92 5.90
N SER A 291 -49.85 0.79 6.30
CA SER A 291 -50.45 -0.12 7.29
C SER A 291 -50.20 0.30 8.73
N ARG A 292 -49.34 1.30 8.97
CA ARG A 292 -48.90 1.69 10.32
C ARG A 292 -48.25 0.54 11.10
N ARG A 293 -47.64 -0.41 10.39
CA ARG A 293 -46.94 -1.54 10.96
C ARG A 293 -45.49 -1.51 10.56
N GLN A 294 -44.57 -1.56 11.54
CA GLN A 294 -43.13 -1.56 11.33
C GLN A 294 -42.55 -2.97 11.19
N ASP A 295 -43.37 -3.99 11.12
CA ASP A 295 -42.99 -5.40 11.11
C ASP A 295 -43.39 -6.13 9.82
N VAL A 296 -43.66 -5.40 8.74
CA VAL A 296 -44.09 -5.97 7.45
C VAL A 296 -42.88 -6.45 6.64
N LEU A 297 -41.83 -5.66 6.59
CA LEU A 297 -40.60 -5.99 5.88
C LEU A 297 -39.80 -7.05 6.65
N VAL A 298 -39.23 -7.95 5.91
CA VAL A 298 -38.31 -8.95 6.44
C VAL A 298 -37.01 -8.24 6.85
N ASP A 299 -36.46 -8.71 7.96
CA ASP A 299 -35.18 -8.30 8.48
C ASP A 299 -34.04 -8.51 7.44
N GLU A 300 -33.06 -7.63 7.42
CA GLU A 300 -31.88 -7.72 6.54
C GLU A 300 -31.18 -9.08 6.64
N GLU A 301 -31.23 -9.74 7.79
CA GLU A 301 -30.65 -11.07 7.98
C GLU A 301 -31.35 -12.15 7.13
N LEU A 302 -32.64 -12.04 6.91
CA LEU A 302 -33.36 -12.96 6.04
C LEU A 302 -33.06 -12.69 4.56
N ILE A 303 -32.90 -11.42 4.19
CA ILE A 303 -32.45 -11.05 2.84
C ILE A 303 -31.01 -11.53 2.60
N TYR A 304 -30.16 -11.39 3.61
CA TYR A 304 -28.80 -11.95 3.58
C TYR A 304 -28.83 -13.47 3.38
N ALA A 305 -29.61 -14.20 4.17
CA ALA A 305 -29.74 -15.64 4.06
C ALA A 305 -30.26 -16.10 2.69
N PHE A 306 -31.18 -15.33 2.08
CA PHE A 306 -31.65 -15.57 0.73
C PHE A 306 -30.50 -15.50 -0.29
N TYR A 307 -29.67 -14.46 -0.26
CA TYR A 307 -28.54 -14.36 -1.16
C TYR A 307 -27.45 -15.39 -0.82
N ASP A 308 -27.18 -15.61 0.45
CA ASP A 308 -26.17 -16.57 0.92
C ASP A 308 -26.43 -17.99 0.44
N SER A 309 -27.70 -18.40 0.39
CA SER A 309 -28.12 -19.73 -0.10
C SER A 309 -27.94 -19.91 -1.61
N GLN A 310 -27.95 -18.84 -2.39
CA GLN A 310 -27.94 -18.89 -3.86
C GLN A 310 -26.57 -18.54 -4.47
N VAL A 311 -25.80 -17.65 -3.83
CA VAL A 311 -24.48 -17.25 -4.32
C VAL A 311 -23.44 -18.30 -3.93
N PRO A 312 -22.67 -18.86 -4.87
CA PRO A 312 -21.68 -19.88 -4.55
C PRO A 312 -20.59 -19.38 -3.58
N PRO A 313 -19.98 -20.30 -2.82
CA PRO A 313 -18.83 -19.96 -2.00
C PRO A 313 -17.66 -19.47 -2.86
N GLY A 314 -16.88 -18.53 -2.32
CA GLY A 314 -15.70 -17.97 -3.00
C GLY A 314 -15.95 -16.74 -3.88
N ILE A 315 -17.20 -16.33 -4.07
CA ILE A 315 -17.55 -15.07 -4.75
C ILE A 315 -17.56 -13.94 -3.73
N SER A 316 -16.65 -12.98 -3.90
CA SER A 316 -16.50 -11.79 -3.03
C SER A 316 -16.20 -10.51 -3.79
N ASN A 317 -16.30 -10.52 -5.12
CA ASN A 317 -16.07 -9.36 -5.97
C ASN A 317 -17.03 -9.32 -7.17
N GLY A 318 -17.22 -8.15 -7.74
CA GLY A 318 -18.17 -7.93 -8.82
C GLY A 318 -17.82 -8.69 -10.11
N ARG A 319 -16.54 -8.86 -10.43
CA ARG A 319 -16.09 -9.56 -11.64
C ARG A 319 -16.46 -11.05 -11.62
N ASP A 320 -16.16 -11.71 -10.52
CA ASP A 320 -16.45 -13.14 -10.38
C ASP A 320 -17.95 -13.38 -10.23
N PHE A 321 -18.63 -12.46 -9.54
CA PHE A 321 -20.09 -12.47 -9.43
C PHE A 321 -20.77 -12.30 -10.79
N GLU A 322 -20.37 -11.32 -11.62
CA GLU A 322 -20.92 -11.11 -12.96
C GLU A 322 -20.71 -12.34 -13.85
N ARG A 323 -19.52 -12.94 -13.80
CA ARG A 323 -19.20 -14.14 -14.56
C ARG A 323 -20.14 -15.29 -14.20
N TRP A 324 -20.24 -15.58 -12.93
CA TRP A 324 -21.12 -16.64 -12.42
C TRP A 324 -22.60 -16.34 -12.76
N TRP A 325 -23.07 -15.13 -12.45
CA TRP A 325 -24.47 -14.76 -12.69
C TRP A 325 -24.86 -14.86 -14.17
N ARG A 326 -23.98 -14.48 -15.08
CA ARG A 326 -24.22 -14.59 -16.53
C ARG A 326 -24.45 -16.03 -17.00
N GLU A 327 -23.83 -17.00 -16.39
CA GLU A 327 -24.02 -18.41 -16.65
C GLU A 327 -25.27 -18.95 -15.97
N ALA A 328 -25.40 -18.74 -14.68
CA ALA A 328 -26.50 -19.23 -13.85
C ALA A 328 -27.86 -18.64 -14.25
N SER A 329 -27.93 -17.37 -14.63
CA SER A 329 -29.16 -16.71 -15.06
C SER A 329 -29.74 -17.22 -16.38
N ARG A 330 -28.95 -17.92 -17.20
CA ARG A 330 -29.45 -18.59 -18.41
C ARG A 330 -30.32 -19.80 -18.08
N GLU A 331 -29.97 -20.52 -17.05
CA GLU A 331 -30.71 -21.68 -16.57
C GLU A 331 -31.86 -21.27 -15.66
N GLN A 332 -31.65 -20.21 -14.86
CA GLN A 332 -32.63 -19.69 -13.90
C GLN A 332 -32.87 -18.18 -14.12
N PRO A 333 -33.81 -17.78 -14.98
CA PRO A 333 -34.06 -16.36 -15.30
C PRO A 333 -34.46 -15.48 -14.11
N ASN A 334 -35.04 -16.10 -13.08
CA ASN A 334 -35.46 -15.40 -11.85
C ASN A 334 -34.46 -15.54 -10.69
N LEU A 335 -33.24 -16.03 -10.98
CA LEU A 335 -32.18 -16.14 -9.98
C LEU A 335 -31.94 -14.79 -9.29
N LEU A 336 -31.81 -14.80 -7.99
CA LEU A 336 -31.59 -13.64 -7.11
C LEU A 336 -32.70 -12.57 -7.15
N ARG A 337 -33.87 -12.88 -7.71
CA ARG A 337 -35.04 -11.99 -7.64
C ARG A 337 -35.80 -12.24 -6.36
N LEU A 338 -35.92 -11.17 -5.56
CA LEU A 338 -36.76 -11.17 -4.37
C LEU A 338 -38.23 -11.09 -4.77
N THR A 339 -39.03 -11.98 -4.23
CA THR A 339 -40.48 -11.94 -4.34
C THR A 339 -41.05 -11.17 -3.16
N ARG A 340 -42.32 -10.71 -3.31
CA ARG A 340 -43.00 -10.03 -2.22
C ARG A 340 -43.22 -10.96 -1.03
N GLU A 341 -43.54 -12.22 -1.28
CA GLU A 341 -43.78 -13.22 -0.24
C GLU A 341 -42.49 -13.45 0.60
N GLU A 342 -41.33 -13.45 -0.02
CA GLU A 342 -40.03 -13.57 0.68
C GLU A 342 -39.69 -12.35 1.51
N LEU A 343 -40.15 -11.15 1.10
CA LEU A 343 -39.88 -9.89 1.79
C LEU A 343 -40.93 -9.56 2.87
N MET A 344 -42.03 -10.30 2.95
CA MET A 344 -43.05 -10.08 3.95
C MET A 344 -43.01 -11.15 5.02
N ARG A 345 -43.04 -10.75 6.28
CA ARG A 345 -43.20 -11.70 7.39
C ARG A 345 -44.56 -12.39 7.28
N HIS A 346 -44.60 -13.65 7.66
CA HIS A 346 -45.85 -14.45 7.62
C HIS A 346 -47.03 -13.80 8.33
N GLU A 347 -46.79 -13.05 9.39
CA GLU A 347 -47.76 -12.30 10.16
C GLU A 347 -48.40 -11.13 9.39
N ALA A 348 -47.70 -10.64 8.33
CA ALA A 348 -48.12 -9.55 7.49
C ALA A 348 -48.80 -10.00 6.17
N ALA A 349 -48.98 -11.32 5.97
CA ALA A 349 -49.47 -11.89 4.70
C ALA A 349 -50.87 -11.39 4.25
N GLY A 350 -51.63 -10.80 5.17
CA GLY A 350 -52.94 -10.20 4.86
C GLY A 350 -52.89 -8.72 4.37
N ILE A 351 -51.72 -8.10 4.42
CA ILE A 351 -51.55 -6.70 4.02
C ILE A 351 -51.32 -6.64 2.51
N THR A 352 -52.33 -6.16 1.77
CA THR A 352 -52.24 -6.06 0.32
C THR A 352 -52.37 -4.60 -0.13
N SER A 353 -51.86 -4.26 -1.29
CA SER A 353 -52.05 -2.95 -1.90
C SER A 353 -53.53 -2.64 -2.21
N ALA A 354 -54.37 -3.68 -2.24
CA ALA A 354 -55.81 -3.53 -2.36
C ALA A 354 -56.49 -2.93 -1.11
N ALA A 355 -55.88 -3.12 0.07
CA ALA A 355 -56.34 -2.53 1.33
C ALA A 355 -56.04 -1.00 1.39
N PHE A 356 -55.13 -0.51 0.55
CA PHE A 356 -54.73 0.90 0.49
C PHE A 356 -54.86 1.45 -0.95
N PRO A 357 -56.09 1.61 -1.47
CA PRO A 357 -56.31 2.04 -2.84
C PRO A 357 -55.89 3.51 -3.02
N LYS A 358 -55.24 3.79 -4.16
CA LYS A 358 -54.83 5.18 -4.53
C LYS A 358 -56.01 6.10 -4.85
N MET A 359 -57.15 5.52 -5.12
CA MET A 359 -58.38 6.22 -5.41
C MET A 359 -59.51 5.65 -4.55
N ILE A 360 -60.23 6.50 -3.88
CA ILE A 360 -61.40 6.13 -3.05
C ILE A 360 -62.60 6.87 -3.56
N ARG A 361 -63.73 6.17 -3.67
CA ARG A 361 -64.97 6.77 -4.11
C ARG A 361 -65.80 7.26 -2.92
N LEU A 362 -65.89 8.56 -2.77
CA LEU A 362 -66.62 9.21 -1.70
C LEU A 362 -67.81 10.01 -2.30
N GLY A 363 -69.07 9.73 -1.90
CA GLY A 363 -70.26 10.45 -2.36
C GLY A 363 -70.43 10.41 -3.87
N GLY A 364 -69.94 9.40 -4.58
CA GLY A 364 -70.04 9.25 -6.02
C GLY A 364 -68.90 9.90 -6.81
N VAL A 365 -67.93 10.55 -6.16
CA VAL A 365 -66.75 11.18 -6.76
C VAL A 365 -65.52 10.34 -6.44
N ASP A 366 -64.67 10.14 -7.46
CA ASP A 366 -63.40 9.43 -7.28
C ASP A 366 -62.34 10.42 -6.78
N CYS A 367 -61.85 10.21 -5.55
CA CYS A 367 -60.90 11.07 -4.87
C CYS A 367 -59.54 10.35 -4.76
N ALA A 368 -58.42 11.08 -4.93
CA ALA A 368 -57.10 10.55 -4.69
C ALA A 368 -56.86 10.38 -3.19
N ALA A 369 -56.36 9.21 -2.79
CA ALA A 369 -56.10 8.89 -1.40
C ALA A 369 -54.58 8.85 -1.15
N SER A 370 -54.13 9.57 -0.14
CA SER A 370 -52.74 9.59 0.35
C SER A 370 -52.69 9.05 1.79
N TYR A 371 -51.79 8.16 2.04
CA TYR A 371 -51.60 7.51 3.34
C TYR A 371 -50.24 7.90 3.90
N LEU A 372 -50.21 8.54 5.07
CA LEU A 372 -48.98 8.95 5.76
C LEU A 372 -49.00 8.41 7.19
N HIS A 373 -47.85 7.88 7.62
CA HIS A 373 -47.64 7.45 9.01
C HIS A 373 -46.46 8.19 9.62
N GLU A 374 -46.74 9.38 10.12
CA GLU A 374 -45.79 10.20 10.88
C GLU A 374 -46.47 10.69 12.17
N PRO A 375 -46.32 9.97 13.30
CA PRO A 375 -46.95 10.37 14.56
C PRO A 375 -46.51 11.79 14.96
N GLY A 376 -47.49 12.73 15.02
CA GLY A 376 -47.25 14.14 15.33
C GLY A 376 -47.28 15.08 14.13
N ASP A 377 -47.33 14.60 12.87
CA ASP A 377 -47.64 15.43 11.70
C ASP A 377 -49.15 15.59 11.58
N ALA A 378 -49.60 16.81 11.26
CA ALA A 378 -51.03 17.12 11.04
C ALA A 378 -51.66 16.34 9.87
N ARG A 379 -50.84 15.73 9.01
CA ARG A 379 -51.24 14.92 7.87
C ARG A 379 -51.16 13.42 8.15
N ASP A 380 -50.84 13.02 9.40
CA ASP A 380 -50.80 11.62 9.78
C ASP A 380 -52.17 10.97 9.60
N GLY A 381 -52.22 9.91 8.79
CA GLY A 381 -53.45 9.19 8.50
C GLY A 381 -53.79 9.12 7.02
N LEU A 382 -55.09 9.08 6.72
CA LEU A 382 -55.64 9.09 5.37
C LEU A 382 -56.02 10.53 5.00
N THR A 383 -55.44 11.05 3.94
CA THR A 383 -55.83 12.31 3.32
C THR A 383 -56.50 12.01 1.97
N VAL A 384 -57.67 12.63 1.71
CA VAL A 384 -58.46 12.42 0.51
C VAL A 384 -58.66 13.76 -0.20
#